data_5863fc4616e20b2c5c3a727609e16603
#
_entry.id   5863fc4616e20b2c5c3a727609e16603
#
_cell.length_a   1.000
_cell.length_b   1.000
_cell.length_c   1.000
_cell.angle_alpha   90.00
_cell.angle_beta   90.00
_cell.angle_gamma   90.00
#
_symmetry.space_group_name_H-M   'P 1'
#
loop_
_entity.id
_entity.type
_entity.pdbx_description
1 polymer ?
#
loop_
_entity_poly.entity_id
_entity_poly.type
_entity_poly.pdbx_seq_one_letter_code
_entity_poly.pdbx_strand_id
1 'polypeptide(L)'
;MKTTMKLLSISALALAASTLGAAAQEVSACLITKTDTNPFFVKMREGAEAKAEELGISLNSYAGKVDGDNETQVAAVETCIANGASGILITPSSTSAIVPVIEQARDAGILVIALDTPLDPIEAADMTFATDNYKAGVLIGQWAAAKLGDGAADARVGFLDLDVSQPTVGVLRDQGFMEGFGIDIKDPNQWGDEDDPRIAGHDVTQGNEEGGRKAMENLLASDPMINVVYTINEPAAAGAYEALKAIGRENDVLIVSVDGGCPGVQNIADGVIGATSQQYPLLMASKGIEAIAAYAKDGTKPEATEGKDFFDTGVALVTDQPADGVESISVEEGLNLCWG
;
A
#
# COMPACT_ATOMS: atom_id res chain seq x y z
N MET A 1 29.13 87.04 41.59
CA MET A 1 29.09 85.54 41.82
C MET A 1 28.06 84.96 40.89
N LYS A 2 28.52 84.27 39.86
CA LYS A 2 27.66 83.63 38.82
C LYS A 2 27.56 82.15 39.10
N THR A 3 26.39 81.68 39.44
CA THR A 3 26.10 80.23 39.68
C THR A 3 25.58 79.57 38.41
N THR A 4 26.36 78.72 37.88
CA THR A 4 26.02 77.97 36.66
C THR A 4 25.25 76.70 37.04
N MET A 5 24.02 76.57 36.58
CA MET A 5 23.16 75.42 36.76
C MET A 5 23.40 74.45 35.58
N LYS A 6 23.85 73.20 35.88
CA LYS A 6 24.03 72.13 34.91
C LYS A 6 22.71 71.37 34.75
N LEU A 7 22.13 71.43 33.56
CA LEU A 7 21.04 70.56 33.19
C LEU A 7 21.57 69.11 32.86
N LEU A 8 21.11 68.11 33.59
CA LEU A 8 21.28 66.70 33.23
C LEU A 8 20.17 66.30 32.25
N SER A 9 20.57 65.99 31.04
CA SER A 9 19.66 65.36 30.05
C SER A 9 19.64 63.87 30.27
N ILE A 10 18.51 63.33 30.71
CA ILE A 10 18.26 61.90 30.81
C ILE A 10 17.72 61.43 29.45
N SER A 11 18.56 60.78 28.66
CA SER A 11 18.14 60.07 27.42
C SER A 11 17.50 58.75 27.78
N ALA A 12 16.16 58.63 27.67
CA ALA A 12 15.44 57.40 27.77
C ALA A 12 15.63 56.64 26.46
N LEU A 13 16.43 55.57 26.49
CA LEU A 13 16.53 54.59 25.40
C LEU A 13 15.30 53.69 25.46
N ALA A 14 14.32 53.93 24.58
CA ALA A 14 13.19 53.01 24.39
C ALA A 14 13.68 51.76 23.63
N LEU A 15 13.83 50.64 24.34
CA LEU A 15 14.03 49.33 23.75
C LEU A 15 12.70 48.87 23.10
N ALA A 16 12.58 49.08 21.79
CA ALA A 16 11.51 48.46 21.00
C ALA A 16 11.82 46.94 20.90
N ALA A 17 11.20 46.15 21.76
CA ALA A 17 11.17 44.73 21.63
C ALA A 17 10.30 44.41 20.39
N SER A 18 10.92 44.22 19.23
CA SER A 18 10.31 43.61 18.08
C SER A 18 10.02 42.14 18.42
N THR A 19 8.80 41.84 18.81
CA THR A 19 8.26 40.49 18.77
C THR A 19 8.21 40.11 17.31
N LEU A 20 9.26 39.48 16.79
CA LEU A 20 9.19 38.66 15.60
C LEU A 20 8.19 37.55 15.96
N GLY A 21 6.94 37.72 15.57
CA GLY A 21 6.00 36.61 15.52
C GLY A 21 6.65 35.57 14.61
N ALA A 22 7.07 34.45 15.17
CA ALA A 22 7.37 33.26 14.37
C ALA A 22 6.11 33.00 13.53
N ALA A 23 6.15 33.32 12.23
CA ALA A 23 5.14 32.82 11.32
C ALA A 23 5.17 31.31 11.51
N ALA A 24 4.06 30.75 11.96
CA ALA A 24 3.94 29.29 12.02
C ALA A 24 4.29 28.79 10.61
N GLN A 25 5.31 27.96 10.49
CA GLN A 25 5.68 27.38 9.22
C GLN A 25 4.46 26.60 8.73
N GLU A 26 4.00 26.94 7.54
CA GLU A 26 2.85 26.24 6.93
C GLU A 26 3.19 24.75 6.80
N VAL A 27 2.37 23.90 7.39
CA VAL A 27 2.58 22.45 7.33
C VAL A 27 2.31 21.99 5.90
N SER A 28 3.29 21.32 5.32
CA SER A 28 3.17 20.78 3.97
C SER A 28 3.50 19.29 3.93
N ALA A 29 2.76 18.55 3.14
CA ALA A 29 2.93 17.12 2.95
C ALA A 29 3.15 16.78 1.48
N CYS A 30 3.87 15.70 1.22
CA CYS A 30 3.94 15.06 -0.08
C CYS A 30 3.26 13.69 0.00
N LEU A 31 2.51 13.33 -1.05
CA LEU A 31 2.07 11.96 -1.32
C LEU A 31 2.73 11.47 -2.60
N ILE A 32 3.38 10.31 -2.54
CA ILE A 32 4.06 9.70 -3.69
C ILE A 32 3.55 8.29 -3.86
N THR A 33 2.78 8.02 -4.91
CA THR A 33 2.19 6.70 -5.21
C THR A 33 2.93 5.97 -6.31
N LYS A 34 2.67 4.67 -6.49
CA LYS A 34 3.29 3.88 -7.58
C LYS A 34 2.79 4.33 -8.95
N THR A 35 1.48 4.59 -9.08
CA THR A 35 0.86 5.11 -10.31
C THR A 35 -0.28 6.07 -9.96
N ASP A 36 -0.76 6.83 -10.95
CA ASP A 36 -1.95 7.68 -10.85
C ASP A 36 -3.20 7.07 -11.50
N THR A 37 -3.08 5.87 -12.06
CA THR A 37 -4.14 5.18 -12.82
C THR A 37 -4.75 4.00 -12.09
N ASN A 38 -4.00 3.33 -11.20
CA ASN A 38 -4.55 2.24 -10.40
C ASN A 38 -5.58 2.80 -9.40
N PRO A 39 -6.82 2.26 -9.36
CA PRO A 39 -7.90 2.75 -8.49
C PRO A 39 -7.52 2.81 -7.01
N PHE A 40 -6.71 1.88 -6.52
CA PHE A 40 -6.20 1.86 -5.15
C PHE A 40 -5.44 3.15 -4.79
N PHE A 41 -4.51 3.57 -5.65
CA PHE A 41 -3.72 4.79 -5.43
C PHE A 41 -4.53 6.07 -5.69
N VAL A 42 -5.51 6.02 -6.59
CA VAL A 42 -6.48 7.12 -6.78
C VAL A 42 -7.24 7.37 -5.47
N LYS A 43 -7.75 6.32 -4.83
CA LYS A 43 -8.47 6.43 -3.56
C LYS A 43 -7.56 6.81 -2.38
N MET A 44 -6.33 6.32 -2.37
CA MET A 44 -5.32 6.75 -1.40
C MET A 44 -5.09 8.25 -1.48
N ARG A 45 -4.96 8.80 -2.70
CA ARG A 45 -4.83 10.25 -2.91
C ARG A 45 -6.06 11.02 -2.46
N GLU A 46 -7.27 10.57 -2.79
CA GLU A 46 -8.52 11.19 -2.32
C GLU A 46 -8.58 11.23 -0.78
N GLY A 47 -8.17 10.17 -0.09
CA GLY A 47 -8.10 10.13 1.37
C GLY A 47 -7.09 11.12 1.94
N ALA A 48 -5.91 11.26 1.31
CA ALA A 48 -4.91 12.25 1.70
C ALA A 48 -5.40 13.69 1.46
N GLU A 49 -5.99 13.97 0.29
CA GLU A 49 -6.52 15.29 -0.09
C GLU A 49 -7.61 15.74 0.87
N ALA A 50 -8.60 14.89 1.15
CA ALA A 50 -9.67 15.18 2.06
C ALA A 50 -9.18 15.50 3.48
N LYS A 51 -8.22 14.71 3.99
CA LYS A 51 -7.66 14.94 5.34
C LYS A 51 -6.75 16.17 5.37
N ALA A 52 -5.98 16.43 4.33
CA ALA A 52 -5.14 17.62 4.22
C ALA A 52 -6.00 18.91 4.19
N GLU A 53 -7.11 18.91 3.44
CA GLU A 53 -8.08 20.01 3.44
C GLU A 53 -8.68 20.23 4.83
N GLU A 54 -9.14 19.15 5.51
CA GLU A 54 -9.70 19.21 6.87
C GLU A 54 -8.74 19.86 7.87
N LEU A 55 -7.43 19.54 7.76
CA LEU A 55 -6.40 20.02 8.69
C LEU A 55 -5.69 21.30 8.22
N GLY A 56 -6.01 21.82 7.04
CA GLY A 56 -5.37 23.01 6.46
C GLY A 56 -3.90 22.77 6.09
N ILE A 57 -3.55 21.56 5.65
CA ILE A 57 -2.21 21.16 5.23
C ILE A 57 -2.09 21.30 3.71
N SER A 58 -1.00 21.90 3.24
CA SER A 58 -0.68 21.93 1.81
C SER A 58 -0.18 20.56 1.36
N LEU A 59 -0.88 19.93 0.43
CA LEU A 59 -0.53 18.61 -0.11
C LEU A 59 -0.04 18.70 -1.55
N ASN A 60 1.13 18.12 -1.82
CA ASN A 60 1.65 17.89 -3.16
C ASN A 60 1.63 16.41 -3.49
N SER A 61 0.96 16.03 -4.57
CA SER A 61 0.82 14.62 -4.98
C SER A 61 1.66 14.33 -6.22
N TYR A 62 2.40 13.22 -6.18
CA TYR A 62 3.26 12.69 -7.24
C TYR A 62 2.96 11.21 -7.46
N ALA A 63 3.31 10.69 -8.63
CA ALA A 63 3.17 9.27 -8.94
C ALA A 63 4.29 8.82 -9.89
N GLY A 64 4.66 7.55 -9.81
CA GLY A 64 5.41 6.86 -10.86
C GLY A 64 4.56 6.72 -12.13
N LYS A 65 5.19 6.44 -13.26
CA LYS A 65 4.52 6.24 -14.56
C LYS A 65 3.89 4.86 -14.68
N VAL A 66 4.55 3.87 -14.09
CA VAL A 66 4.14 2.46 -14.02
C VAL A 66 4.56 1.90 -12.66
N ASP A 67 4.02 0.75 -12.26
CA ASP A 67 4.57 0.02 -11.11
C ASP A 67 6.02 -0.38 -11.42
N GLY A 68 6.92 -0.25 -10.42
CA GLY A 68 8.36 -0.44 -10.61
C GLY A 68 9.14 0.83 -11.02
N ASP A 69 8.50 1.97 -11.35
CA ASP A 69 9.19 3.23 -11.70
C ASP A 69 9.79 3.92 -10.47
N ASN A 70 10.90 3.38 -9.99
CA ASN A 70 11.63 3.96 -8.86
C ASN A 70 12.27 5.31 -9.18
N GLU A 71 12.72 5.54 -10.42
CA GLU A 71 13.42 6.76 -10.81
C GLU A 71 12.55 8.01 -10.64
N THR A 72 11.30 7.94 -11.10
CA THR A 72 10.33 9.03 -10.94
C THR A 72 10.01 9.28 -9.46
N GLN A 73 9.93 8.23 -8.63
CA GLN A 73 9.68 8.37 -7.20
C GLN A 73 10.87 9.01 -6.47
N VAL A 74 12.12 8.65 -6.82
CA VAL A 74 13.33 9.31 -6.28
C VAL A 74 13.28 10.80 -6.56
N ALA A 75 13.02 11.23 -7.81
CA ALA A 75 12.92 12.63 -8.18
C ALA A 75 11.79 13.37 -7.42
N ALA A 76 10.67 12.69 -7.13
CA ALA A 76 9.59 13.24 -6.34
C ALA A 76 10.01 13.47 -4.88
N VAL A 77 10.72 12.51 -4.25
CA VAL A 77 11.25 12.66 -2.88
C VAL A 77 12.23 13.82 -2.82
N GLU A 78 13.18 13.92 -3.77
CA GLU A 78 14.13 15.04 -3.86
C GLU A 78 13.40 16.40 -3.98
N THR A 79 12.31 16.45 -4.76
CA THR A 79 11.48 17.66 -4.89
C THR A 79 10.82 18.01 -3.56
N CYS A 80 10.32 17.04 -2.80
CA CYS A 80 9.72 17.24 -1.48
C CYS A 80 10.76 17.75 -0.47
N ILE A 81 11.99 17.21 -0.50
CA ILE A 81 13.10 17.68 0.31
C ILE A 81 13.42 19.14 -0.02
N ALA A 82 13.59 19.46 -1.31
CA ALA A 82 13.93 20.80 -1.76
C ALA A 82 12.86 21.85 -1.40
N ASN A 83 11.59 21.45 -1.36
CA ASN A 83 10.47 22.29 -0.98
C ASN A 83 10.28 22.40 0.54
N GLY A 84 11.07 21.68 1.35
CA GLY A 84 10.98 21.69 2.80
C GLY A 84 9.66 21.11 3.33
N ALA A 85 9.21 20.00 2.76
CA ALA A 85 8.01 19.31 3.22
C ALA A 85 8.14 18.93 4.71
N SER A 86 7.03 19.00 5.46
CA SER A 86 6.98 18.55 6.87
C SER A 86 6.93 17.02 6.96
N GLY A 87 6.38 16.38 5.94
CA GLY A 87 6.31 14.92 5.86
C GLY A 87 6.09 14.40 4.44
N ILE A 88 6.48 13.16 4.24
CA ILE A 88 6.31 12.40 2.99
C ILE A 88 5.56 11.12 3.28
N LEU A 89 4.49 10.89 2.53
CA LEU A 89 3.78 9.62 2.44
C LEU A 89 4.19 8.97 1.12
N ILE A 90 4.70 7.75 1.16
CA ILE A 90 5.17 7.07 -0.05
C ILE A 90 4.71 5.62 -0.12
N THR A 91 4.16 5.21 -1.27
CA THR A 91 4.01 3.81 -1.61
C THR A 91 5.15 3.42 -2.55
N PRO A 92 6.22 2.77 -2.07
CA PRO A 92 7.43 2.56 -2.85
C PRO A 92 7.23 1.55 -3.98
N SER A 93 7.70 1.87 -5.19
CA SER A 93 7.77 0.94 -6.33
C SER A 93 8.91 -0.07 -6.16
N SER A 94 10.05 0.38 -5.60
CA SER A 94 11.15 -0.50 -5.19
C SER A 94 11.44 -0.29 -3.72
N THR A 95 11.29 -1.35 -2.92
CA THR A 95 11.37 -1.27 -1.46
C THR A 95 12.78 -1.01 -0.92
N SER A 96 13.80 -1.45 -1.65
CA SER A 96 15.21 -1.23 -1.27
C SER A 96 15.89 -0.11 -2.04
N ALA A 97 15.61 0.05 -3.35
CA ALA A 97 16.31 1.05 -4.17
C ALA A 97 15.92 2.50 -3.82
N ILE A 98 14.75 2.72 -3.20
CA ILE A 98 14.31 4.05 -2.75
C ILE A 98 14.97 4.48 -1.43
N VAL A 99 15.49 3.54 -0.63
CA VAL A 99 15.99 3.79 0.74
C VAL A 99 17.01 4.94 0.82
N PRO A 100 18.02 5.04 -0.06
CA PRO A 100 19.01 6.13 0.05
C PRO A 100 18.41 7.55 0.00
N VAL A 101 17.36 7.78 -0.79
CA VAL A 101 16.71 9.10 -0.85
C VAL A 101 15.73 9.29 0.32
N ILE A 102 15.15 8.22 0.84
CA ILE A 102 14.34 8.27 2.07
C ILE A 102 15.20 8.67 3.27
N GLU A 103 16.40 8.11 3.41
CA GLU A 103 17.35 8.50 4.45
C GLU A 103 17.71 9.98 4.36
N GLN A 104 17.93 10.52 3.15
CA GLN A 104 18.17 11.95 2.95
C GLN A 104 16.98 12.81 3.42
N ALA A 105 15.74 12.38 3.16
CA ALA A 105 14.55 13.09 3.63
C ALA A 105 14.48 13.10 5.17
N ARG A 106 14.74 11.96 5.81
CA ARG A 106 14.78 11.83 7.29
C ARG A 106 15.90 12.65 7.91
N ASP A 107 17.09 12.68 7.30
CA ASP A 107 18.23 13.51 7.72
C ASP A 107 17.92 15.02 7.61
N ALA A 108 17.05 15.40 6.68
CA ALA A 108 16.52 16.75 6.56
C ALA A 108 15.43 17.08 7.61
N GLY A 109 15.08 16.15 8.48
CA GLY A 109 14.06 16.31 9.52
C GLY A 109 12.61 16.12 9.03
N ILE A 110 12.42 15.54 7.87
CA ILE A 110 11.10 15.25 7.27
C ILE A 110 10.61 13.92 7.82
N LEU A 111 9.37 13.86 8.31
CA LEU A 111 8.74 12.59 8.70
C LEU A 111 8.43 11.77 7.45
N VAL A 112 8.92 10.55 7.37
CA VAL A 112 8.64 9.65 6.24
C VAL A 112 7.81 8.46 6.69
N ILE A 113 6.64 8.30 6.06
CA ILE A 113 5.72 7.18 6.31
C ILE A 113 5.57 6.39 5.00
N ALA A 114 5.91 5.11 5.06
CA ALA A 114 5.56 4.18 3.99
C ALA A 114 4.06 3.83 4.07
N LEU A 115 3.37 3.85 2.95
CA LEU A 115 1.98 3.44 2.84
C LEU A 115 1.88 2.11 2.07
N ASP A 116 1.04 1.18 2.54
CA ASP A 116 0.75 -0.10 1.89
C ASP A 116 1.95 -1.06 1.78
N THR A 117 3.04 -0.58 1.24
CA THR A 117 4.24 -1.36 0.91
C THR A 117 5.38 -0.98 1.86
N PRO A 118 5.78 -1.86 2.80
CA PRO A 118 6.93 -1.63 3.69
C PRO A 118 8.23 -1.45 2.89
N LEU A 119 9.13 -0.61 3.39
CA LEU A 119 10.52 -0.55 2.89
C LEU A 119 11.30 -1.81 3.31
N ASP A 120 12.42 -2.04 2.66
CA ASP A 120 13.37 -3.07 3.02
C ASP A 120 14.77 -2.42 3.22
N PRO A 121 15.24 -2.29 4.48
CA PRO A 121 14.57 -2.69 5.73
C PRO A 121 13.39 -1.77 6.12
N ILE A 122 12.43 -2.29 6.90
CA ILE A 122 11.20 -1.54 7.28
C ILE A 122 11.51 -0.27 8.07
N GLU A 123 12.60 -0.27 8.87
CA GLU A 123 13.06 0.86 9.69
C GLU A 123 13.62 2.02 8.85
N ALA A 124 13.77 1.84 7.55
CA ALA A 124 14.17 2.94 6.66
C ALA A 124 13.12 4.06 6.61
N ALA A 125 11.83 3.76 6.83
CA ALA A 125 10.81 4.76 7.14
C ALA A 125 10.71 5.04 8.65
N ASP A 126 10.07 6.14 9.03
CA ASP A 126 9.74 6.41 10.44
C ASP A 126 8.58 5.55 10.92
N MET A 127 7.69 5.16 10.03
CA MET A 127 6.58 4.22 10.24
C MET A 127 6.06 3.70 8.89
N THR A 128 5.43 2.53 8.94
CA THR A 128 4.64 2.00 7.82
C THR A 128 3.17 1.95 8.23
N PHE A 129 2.26 2.46 7.38
CA PHE A 129 0.81 2.32 7.53
C PHE A 129 0.30 1.41 6.43
N ALA A 130 -0.12 0.21 6.79
CA ALA A 130 -0.44 -0.83 5.82
C ALA A 130 -1.52 -1.77 6.33
N THR A 131 -2.12 -2.52 5.42
CA THR A 131 -2.78 -3.78 5.69
C THR A 131 -1.74 -4.80 6.17
N ASP A 132 -2.13 -5.72 7.01
CA ASP A 132 -1.37 -6.95 7.23
C ASP A 132 -1.42 -7.80 5.95
N ASN A 133 -0.45 -7.55 5.05
CA ASN A 133 -0.40 -8.17 3.73
C ASN A 133 -0.17 -9.68 3.79
N TYR A 134 0.60 -10.16 4.78
CA TYR A 134 0.74 -11.60 5.01
C TYR A 134 -0.59 -12.24 5.40
N LYS A 135 -1.30 -11.63 6.36
CA LYS A 135 -2.65 -12.09 6.75
C LYS A 135 -3.65 -12.02 5.59
N ALA A 136 -3.56 -10.99 4.73
CA ALA A 136 -4.40 -10.90 3.53
C ALA A 136 -4.22 -12.12 2.62
N GLY A 137 -2.97 -12.52 2.38
CA GLY A 137 -2.64 -13.75 1.66
C GLY A 137 -3.14 -15.01 2.36
N VAL A 138 -2.88 -15.16 3.66
CA VAL A 138 -3.33 -16.31 4.46
C VAL A 138 -4.84 -16.51 4.35
N LEU A 139 -5.63 -15.44 4.48
CA LEU A 139 -7.09 -15.52 4.43
C LEU A 139 -7.61 -16.06 3.09
N ILE A 140 -7.10 -15.52 1.97
CA ILE A 140 -7.53 -16.00 0.63
C ILE A 140 -7.00 -17.40 0.32
N GLY A 141 -5.80 -17.76 0.83
CA GLY A 141 -5.23 -19.10 0.70
C GLY A 141 -6.04 -20.14 1.47
N GLN A 142 -6.37 -19.88 2.74
CA GLN A 142 -7.20 -20.74 3.57
C GLN A 142 -8.59 -20.92 2.97
N TRP A 143 -9.19 -19.82 2.50
CA TRP A 143 -10.50 -19.89 1.87
C TRP A 143 -10.46 -20.73 0.58
N ALA A 144 -9.47 -20.52 -0.28
CA ALA A 144 -9.32 -21.27 -1.53
C ALA A 144 -9.12 -22.78 -1.27
N ALA A 145 -8.26 -23.13 -0.31
CA ALA A 145 -8.07 -24.52 0.11
C ALA A 145 -9.36 -25.16 0.65
N ALA A 146 -10.05 -24.45 1.55
CA ALA A 146 -11.32 -24.93 2.11
C ALA A 146 -12.42 -25.06 1.03
N LYS A 147 -12.47 -24.15 0.06
CA LYS A 147 -13.40 -24.19 -1.06
C LYS A 147 -13.19 -25.39 -1.96
N LEU A 148 -11.95 -25.78 -2.19
CA LEU A 148 -11.61 -26.97 -2.98
C LEU A 148 -11.77 -28.28 -2.20
N GLY A 149 -11.71 -28.22 -0.85
CA GLY A 149 -11.77 -29.43 -0.02
C GLY A 149 -10.69 -30.44 -0.40
N ASP A 150 -11.07 -31.72 -0.60
CA ASP A 150 -10.12 -32.75 -1.00
C ASP A 150 -9.39 -32.44 -2.32
N GLY A 151 -9.98 -31.64 -3.20
CA GLY A 151 -9.38 -31.21 -4.47
C GLY A 151 -8.18 -30.27 -4.30
N ALA A 152 -7.95 -29.68 -3.12
CA ALA A 152 -6.79 -28.84 -2.87
C ALA A 152 -5.46 -29.59 -2.98
N ALA A 153 -5.44 -30.89 -2.75
CA ALA A 153 -4.26 -31.73 -2.88
C ALA A 153 -3.79 -31.90 -4.36
N ASP A 154 -4.73 -31.81 -5.29
CA ASP A 154 -4.49 -31.97 -6.74
C ASP A 154 -4.62 -30.62 -7.48
N ALA A 155 -4.62 -29.50 -6.76
CA ALA A 155 -4.72 -28.17 -7.36
C ALA A 155 -3.52 -27.87 -8.26
N ARG A 156 -3.78 -27.07 -9.30
CA ARG A 156 -2.73 -26.45 -10.15
C ARG A 156 -2.86 -24.94 -10.03
N VAL A 157 -1.98 -24.37 -9.22
CA VAL A 157 -2.05 -22.95 -8.83
C VAL A 157 -1.15 -22.12 -9.71
N GLY A 158 -1.72 -21.16 -10.43
CA GLY A 158 -0.97 -20.09 -11.12
C GLY A 158 -0.86 -18.86 -10.23
N PHE A 159 0.35 -18.31 -10.10
CA PHE A 159 0.63 -17.09 -9.34
C PHE A 159 0.79 -15.91 -10.30
N LEU A 160 -0.04 -14.89 -10.12
CA LEU A 160 0.01 -13.64 -10.85
C LEU A 160 0.57 -12.56 -9.93
N ASP A 161 1.90 -12.48 -9.91
CA ASP A 161 2.69 -11.68 -8.99
C ASP A 161 2.78 -10.20 -9.40
N LEU A 162 3.35 -9.36 -8.53
CA LEU A 162 3.41 -7.92 -8.79
C LEU A 162 4.50 -7.54 -9.79
N ASP A 163 5.77 -7.79 -9.44
CA ASP A 163 6.93 -7.33 -10.20
C ASP A 163 8.15 -8.21 -9.92
N VAL A 164 9.06 -8.32 -10.91
CA VAL A 164 10.31 -9.10 -10.80
C VAL A 164 11.26 -8.60 -9.72
N SER A 165 11.13 -7.35 -9.28
CA SER A 165 11.91 -6.80 -8.17
C SER A 165 11.46 -7.33 -6.79
N GLN A 166 10.40 -8.11 -6.75
CA GLN A 166 9.83 -8.73 -5.54
C GLN A 166 9.62 -7.70 -4.39
N PRO A 167 8.81 -6.65 -4.61
CA PRO A 167 8.53 -5.70 -3.56
C PRO A 167 7.85 -6.39 -2.36
N THR A 168 8.15 -5.93 -1.15
CA THR A 168 7.73 -6.57 0.10
C THR A 168 6.24 -6.89 0.17
N VAL A 169 5.37 -6.01 -0.37
CA VAL A 169 3.93 -6.26 -0.44
C VAL A 169 3.58 -7.49 -1.27
N GLY A 170 4.29 -7.73 -2.37
CA GLY A 170 4.13 -8.93 -3.21
C GLY A 170 4.55 -10.17 -2.45
N VAL A 171 5.79 -10.18 -1.94
CA VAL A 171 6.33 -11.32 -1.18
C VAL A 171 5.42 -11.69 -0.01
N LEU A 172 4.96 -10.71 0.79
CA LEU A 172 4.09 -10.98 1.93
C LEU A 172 2.76 -11.61 1.54
N ARG A 173 2.11 -11.14 0.47
CA ARG A 173 0.83 -11.69 -0.01
C ARG A 173 1.00 -13.09 -0.57
N ASP A 174 2.05 -13.33 -1.36
CA ASP A 174 2.35 -14.63 -1.96
C ASP A 174 2.67 -15.68 -0.90
N GLN A 175 3.56 -15.34 0.04
CA GLN A 175 3.93 -16.20 1.17
C GLN A 175 2.71 -16.51 2.05
N GLY A 176 1.88 -15.49 2.33
CA GLY A 176 0.66 -15.67 3.08
C GLY A 176 -0.32 -16.61 2.36
N PHE A 177 -0.52 -16.43 1.04
CA PHE A 177 -1.38 -17.32 0.26
C PHE A 177 -0.89 -18.77 0.31
N MET A 178 0.40 -18.99 0.10
CA MET A 178 1.01 -20.32 0.12
C MET A 178 0.84 -20.98 1.49
N GLU A 179 1.13 -20.28 2.60
CA GLU A 179 0.89 -20.82 3.95
C GLU A 179 -0.59 -21.16 4.15
N GLY A 180 -1.50 -20.25 3.80
CA GLY A 180 -2.94 -20.45 3.94
C GLY A 180 -3.45 -21.61 3.10
N PHE A 181 -2.91 -21.84 1.91
CA PHE A 181 -3.23 -22.95 1.01
C PHE A 181 -2.56 -24.27 1.40
N GLY A 182 -1.61 -24.23 2.34
CA GLY A 182 -0.83 -25.39 2.79
C GLY A 182 0.30 -25.77 1.84
N ILE A 183 0.94 -24.80 1.20
CA ILE A 183 2.17 -24.91 0.41
C ILE A 183 3.35 -24.48 1.29
N ASP A 184 4.49 -25.20 1.21
CA ASP A 184 5.71 -24.85 1.93
C ASP A 184 6.38 -23.62 1.29
N ILE A 185 6.54 -22.55 2.07
CA ILE A 185 6.99 -21.23 1.61
C ILE A 185 8.51 -21.13 1.40
N LYS A 186 9.32 -22.12 1.79
CA LYS A 186 10.80 -22.11 1.70
C LYS A 186 11.43 -20.85 2.29
N ASP A 187 11.97 -19.93 1.45
CA ASP A 187 12.51 -18.66 1.93
C ASP A 187 11.38 -17.64 2.10
N PRO A 188 11.09 -17.18 3.33
CA PRO A 188 9.98 -16.25 3.56
C PRO A 188 10.19 -14.84 2.98
N ASN A 189 11.36 -14.55 2.40
CA ASN A 189 11.70 -13.24 1.87
C ASN A 189 11.61 -13.15 0.33
N GLN A 190 11.22 -14.22 -0.32
CA GLN A 190 11.09 -14.28 -1.79
C GLN A 190 9.98 -15.26 -2.19
N TRP A 191 9.49 -15.14 -3.40
CA TRP A 191 8.65 -16.11 -4.05
C TRP A 191 9.38 -16.74 -5.25
N GLY A 192 8.93 -17.92 -5.70
CA GLY A 192 9.45 -18.61 -6.88
C GLY A 192 10.63 -19.54 -6.60
N ASP A 193 10.94 -19.85 -5.34
CA ASP A 193 11.91 -20.88 -4.94
C ASP A 193 11.25 -22.16 -4.41
N GLU A 194 9.93 -22.19 -4.40
CA GLU A 194 9.12 -23.32 -3.95
C GLU A 194 9.22 -24.52 -4.93
N ASP A 195 9.13 -25.74 -4.38
CA ASP A 195 9.18 -26.99 -5.14
C ASP A 195 7.90 -27.83 -5.03
N ASP A 196 6.79 -27.22 -4.55
CA ASP A 196 5.50 -27.89 -4.43
C ASP A 196 4.92 -28.21 -5.82
N PRO A 197 4.56 -29.46 -6.11
CA PRO A 197 4.06 -29.85 -7.43
C PRO A 197 2.72 -29.20 -7.80
N ARG A 198 2.00 -28.59 -6.86
CA ARG A 198 0.77 -27.85 -7.12
C ARG A 198 1.01 -26.49 -7.77
N ILE A 199 2.21 -25.92 -7.66
CA ILE A 199 2.56 -24.65 -8.30
C ILE A 199 2.73 -24.87 -9.80
N ALA A 200 1.87 -24.26 -10.60
CA ALA A 200 1.95 -24.30 -12.07
C ALA A 200 2.99 -23.32 -12.60
N GLY A 201 3.25 -22.24 -11.88
CA GLY A 201 4.24 -21.23 -12.19
C GLY A 201 3.89 -19.86 -11.66
N HIS A 202 4.84 -18.94 -11.80
CA HIS A 202 4.75 -17.52 -11.48
C HIS A 202 4.91 -16.69 -12.73
N ASP A 203 4.12 -15.61 -12.88
CA ASP A 203 4.34 -14.58 -13.89
C ASP A 203 3.91 -13.21 -13.34
N VAL A 204 4.52 -12.13 -13.84
CA VAL A 204 4.36 -10.79 -13.28
C VAL A 204 3.32 -9.97 -14.04
N THR A 205 2.54 -9.19 -13.29
CA THR A 205 1.40 -8.43 -13.82
C THR A 205 1.61 -6.92 -13.82
N GLN A 206 2.62 -6.43 -13.11
CA GLN A 206 2.77 -5.01 -12.81
C GLN A 206 1.50 -4.39 -12.18
N GLY A 207 0.72 -5.21 -11.47
CA GLY A 207 -0.48 -4.82 -10.74
C GLY A 207 -1.61 -4.24 -11.61
N ASN A 208 -1.66 -4.56 -12.91
CA ASN A 208 -2.65 -4.01 -13.83
C ASN A 208 -3.33 -5.11 -14.68
N GLU A 209 -4.46 -4.74 -15.32
CA GLU A 209 -5.32 -5.67 -16.07
C GLU A 209 -4.62 -6.26 -17.30
N GLU A 210 -3.89 -5.45 -18.07
CA GLU A 210 -3.18 -5.93 -19.25
C GLU A 210 -2.08 -6.93 -18.87
N GLY A 211 -1.32 -6.62 -17.81
CA GLY A 211 -0.32 -7.52 -17.25
C GLY A 211 -0.94 -8.81 -16.74
N GLY A 212 -2.05 -8.73 -15.99
CA GLY A 212 -2.79 -9.91 -15.51
C GLY A 212 -3.26 -10.81 -16.64
N ARG A 213 -3.81 -10.24 -17.72
CA ARG A 213 -4.22 -10.99 -18.90
C ARG A 213 -3.04 -11.72 -19.55
N LYS A 214 -1.93 -10.99 -19.77
CA LYS A 214 -0.72 -11.55 -20.40
C LYS A 214 -0.09 -12.65 -19.53
N ALA A 215 0.03 -12.42 -18.24
CA ALA A 215 0.57 -13.40 -17.29
C ALA A 215 -0.29 -14.68 -17.29
N MET A 216 -1.61 -14.56 -17.27
CA MET A 216 -2.51 -15.70 -17.33
C MET A 216 -2.39 -16.46 -18.66
N GLU A 217 -2.32 -15.76 -19.80
CA GLU A 217 -2.09 -16.36 -21.12
C GLU A 217 -0.78 -17.17 -21.16
N ASN A 218 0.31 -16.64 -20.58
CA ASN A 218 1.61 -17.30 -20.51
C ASN A 218 1.55 -18.56 -19.63
N LEU A 219 0.93 -18.47 -18.45
CA LEU A 219 0.81 -19.59 -17.54
C LEU A 219 -0.05 -20.70 -18.13
N LEU A 220 -1.19 -20.38 -18.78
CA LEU A 220 -2.03 -21.35 -19.47
C LEU A 220 -1.33 -22.02 -20.67
N ALA A 221 -0.43 -21.32 -21.32
CA ALA A 221 0.39 -21.91 -22.40
C ALA A 221 1.41 -22.92 -21.86
N SER A 222 1.89 -22.70 -20.63
CA SER A 222 2.85 -23.58 -19.95
C SER A 222 2.14 -24.76 -19.24
N ASP A 223 1.03 -24.49 -18.58
CA ASP A 223 0.22 -25.49 -17.88
C ASP A 223 -1.28 -25.24 -18.12
N PRO A 224 -1.90 -25.94 -19.08
CA PRO A 224 -3.33 -25.79 -19.36
C PRO A 224 -4.23 -26.40 -18.26
N MET A 225 -3.67 -27.06 -17.23
CA MET A 225 -4.42 -27.68 -16.16
C MET A 225 -4.65 -26.76 -14.95
N ILE A 226 -4.18 -25.51 -14.98
CA ILE A 226 -4.43 -24.52 -13.93
C ILE A 226 -5.92 -24.47 -13.61
N ASN A 227 -6.26 -24.63 -12.33
CA ASN A 227 -7.62 -24.58 -11.81
C ASN A 227 -7.78 -23.63 -10.60
N VAL A 228 -6.68 -23.07 -10.12
CA VAL A 228 -6.65 -22.00 -9.12
C VAL A 228 -5.71 -20.90 -9.60
N VAL A 229 -6.11 -19.65 -9.43
CA VAL A 229 -5.28 -18.48 -9.72
C VAL A 229 -5.28 -17.57 -8.51
N TYR A 230 -4.11 -17.41 -7.93
CA TYR A 230 -3.83 -16.31 -7.00
C TYR A 230 -3.46 -15.08 -7.81
N THR A 231 -4.03 -13.94 -7.46
CA THR A 231 -3.67 -12.66 -8.07
C THR A 231 -3.27 -11.65 -7.01
N ILE A 232 -2.20 -10.92 -7.30
CA ILE A 232 -1.66 -9.90 -6.39
C ILE A 232 -2.66 -8.80 -6.04
N ASN A 233 -3.58 -8.48 -6.96
CA ASN A 233 -4.61 -7.47 -6.80
C ASN A 233 -5.79 -7.67 -7.77
N GLU A 234 -6.88 -6.94 -7.58
CA GLU A 234 -8.09 -7.04 -8.39
C GLU A 234 -7.92 -6.61 -9.86
N PRO A 235 -7.12 -5.60 -10.24
CA PRO A 235 -6.84 -5.35 -11.65
C PRO A 235 -6.20 -6.54 -12.36
N ALA A 236 -5.24 -7.22 -11.73
CA ALA A 236 -4.65 -8.45 -12.29
C ALA A 236 -5.69 -9.59 -12.40
N ALA A 237 -6.60 -9.72 -11.43
CA ALA A 237 -7.68 -10.70 -11.47
C ALA A 237 -8.64 -10.45 -12.64
N ALA A 238 -9.00 -9.20 -12.92
CA ALA A 238 -9.83 -8.84 -14.06
C ALA A 238 -9.17 -9.27 -15.38
N GLY A 239 -7.86 -9.01 -15.53
CA GLY A 239 -7.11 -9.46 -16.70
C GLY A 239 -7.05 -10.99 -16.84
N ALA A 240 -6.80 -11.69 -15.73
CA ALA A 240 -6.81 -13.17 -15.71
C ALA A 240 -8.17 -13.74 -16.13
N TYR A 241 -9.26 -13.16 -15.65
CA TYR A 241 -10.62 -13.56 -16.04
C TYR A 241 -10.87 -13.39 -17.54
N GLU A 242 -10.46 -12.27 -18.15
CA GLU A 242 -10.59 -12.06 -19.59
C GLU A 242 -9.76 -13.06 -20.42
N ALA A 243 -8.56 -13.45 -19.95
CA ALA A 243 -7.77 -14.50 -20.59
C ALA A 243 -8.48 -15.86 -20.55
N LEU A 244 -9.05 -16.23 -19.39
CA LEU A 244 -9.82 -17.46 -19.23
C LEU A 244 -11.09 -17.46 -20.07
N LYS A 245 -11.82 -16.36 -20.12
CA LYS A 245 -13.03 -16.18 -20.91
C LYS A 245 -12.77 -16.31 -22.42
N ALA A 246 -11.62 -15.82 -22.88
CA ALA A 246 -11.23 -15.93 -24.29
C ALA A 246 -11.12 -17.40 -24.77
N ILE A 247 -10.88 -18.33 -23.86
CA ILE A 247 -10.79 -19.78 -24.13
C ILE A 247 -11.96 -20.61 -23.56
N GLY A 248 -12.98 -19.94 -22.97
CA GLY A 248 -14.18 -20.57 -22.40
C GLY A 248 -13.93 -21.34 -21.11
N ARG A 249 -12.96 -20.93 -20.28
CA ARG A 249 -12.61 -21.56 -19.00
C ARG A 249 -12.88 -20.68 -17.78
N GLU A 250 -13.56 -19.58 -17.94
CA GLU A 250 -13.85 -18.62 -16.87
C GLU A 250 -14.64 -19.22 -15.70
N ASN A 251 -15.36 -20.31 -15.92
CA ASN A 251 -16.11 -21.01 -14.87
C ASN A 251 -15.38 -22.24 -14.31
N ASP A 252 -14.23 -22.61 -14.86
CA ASP A 252 -13.48 -23.81 -14.49
C ASP A 252 -12.29 -23.49 -13.57
N VAL A 253 -11.95 -22.22 -13.39
CA VAL A 253 -10.78 -21.77 -12.65
C VAL A 253 -11.20 -20.83 -11.51
N LEU A 254 -10.80 -21.18 -10.30
CA LEU A 254 -11.03 -20.37 -9.12
C LEU A 254 -10.03 -19.23 -9.07
N ILE A 255 -10.48 -17.98 -9.15
CA ILE A 255 -9.64 -16.78 -8.98
C ILE A 255 -9.85 -16.21 -7.58
N VAL A 256 -8.77 -15.91 -6.87
CA VAL A 256 -8.77 -15.18 -5.59
C VAL A 256 -7.84 -13.98 -5.67
N SER A 257 -8.15 -12.91 -4.91
CA SER A 257 -7.47 -11.64 -5.05
C SER A 257 -7.35 -10.85 -3.74
N VAL A 258 -6.73 -9.69 -3.83
CA VAL A 258 -6.61 -8.70 -2.75
C VAL A 258 -7.04 -7.36 -3.31
N ASP A 259 -7.66 -6.52 -2.56
CA ASP A 259 -7.91 -5.07 -2.59
C ASP A 259 -9.25 -4.71 -1.94
N GLY A 260 -10.36 -5.34 -2.35
CA GLY A 260 -11.70 -5.01 -1.84
C GLY A 260 -12.22 -3.65 -2.32
N GLY A 261 -11.84 -3.24 -3.53
CA GLY A 261 -12.50 -2.15 -4.23
C GLY A 261 -13.95 -2.47 -4.56
N CYS A 262 -14.83 -1.47 -4.71
CA CYS A 262 -16.24 -1.75 -4.99
C CYS A 262 -16.45 -2.57 -6.27
N PRO A 263 -15.70 -2.35 -7.37
CA PRO A 263 -15.77 -3.24 -8.53
C PRO A 263 -15.31 -4.67 -8.23
N GLY A 264 -14.26 -4.86 -7.43
CA GLY A 264 -13.75 -6.18 -7.06
C GLY A 264 -14.73 -6.94 -6.15
N VAL A 265 -15.31 -6.27 -5.16
CA VAL A 265 -16.36 -6.86 -4.31
C VAL A 265 -17.60 -7.23 -5.14
N GLN A 266 -17.98 -6.38 -6.12
CA GLN A 266 -19.06 -6.71 -7.06
C GLN A 266 -18.72 -7.94 -7.93
N ASN A 267 -17.46 -8.09 -8.34
CA ASN A 267 -16.98 -9.24 -9.10
C ASN A 267 -17.13 -10.57 -8.34
N ILE A 268 -17.20 -10.55 -7.00
CA ILE A 268 -17.55 -11.77 -6.22
C ILE A 268 -19.02 -12.12 -6.46
N ALA A 269 -19.93 -11.15 -6.36
CA ALA A 269 -21.36 -11.38 -6.63
C ALA A 269 -21.62 -11.85 -8.07
N ASP A 270 -20.82 -11.36 -9.02
CA ASP A 270 -20.92 -11.71 -10.43
C ASP A 270 -20.23 -13.05 -10.78
N GLY A 271 -19.54 -13.68 -9.82
CA GLY A 271 -18.85 -14.96 -10.00
C GLY A 271 -17.52 -14.85 -10.78
N VAL A 272 -16.96 -13.66 -10.92
CA VAL A 272 -15.67 -13.42 -11.60
C VAL A 272 -14.49 -13.85 -10.71
N ILE A 273 -14.56 -13.52 -9.43
CA ILE A 273 -13.60 -13.96 -8.40
C ILE A 273 -14.36 -14.65 -7.25
N GLY A 274 -13.71 -15.55 -6.54
CA GLY A 274 -14.33 -16.28 -5.43
C GLY A 274 -14.24 -15.53 -4.10
N ALA A 275 -13.15 -14.82 -3.88
CA ALA A 275 -12.91 -14.03 -2.67
C ALA A 275 -11.86 -12.95 -2.92
N THR A 276 -11.91 -11.88 -2.10
CA THR A 276 -10.88 -10.84 -2.04
C THR A 276 -10.56 -10.47 -0.58
N SER A 277 -9.30 -10.23 -0.26
CA SER A 277 -8.91 -9.62 1.01
C SER A 277 -8.99 -8.10 0.89
N GLN A 278 -9.99 -7.51 1.56
CA GLN A 278 -10.30 -6.08 1.49
C GLN A 278 -9.35 -5.27 2.36
N GLN A 279 -8.81 -4.19 1.80
CA GLN A 279 -7.91 -3.23 2.44
C GLN A 279 -8.42 -1.78 2.30
N TYR A 280 -7.81 -0.82 3.01
CA TYR A 280 -8.40 0.50 3.25
C TYR A 280 -7.45 1.65 2.90
N PRO A 281 -7.22 1.96 1.59
CA PRO A 281 -6.25 2.98 1.14
C PRO A 281 -6.56 4.40 1.63
N LEU A 282 -7.84 4.77 1.72
CA LEU A 282 -8.24 6.08 2.26
C LEU A 282 -7.80 6.23 3.73
N LEU A 283 -7.95 5.16 4.54
CA LEU A 283 -7.55 5.17 5.94
C LEU A 283 -6.03 5.28 6.09
N MET A 284 -5.25 4.52 5.29
CA MET A 284 -3.79 4.61 5.29
C MET A 284 -3.33 6.05 5.07
N ALA A 285 -3.83 6.69 4.02
CA ALA A 285 -3.45 8.04 3.66
C ALA A 285 -3.93 9.10 4.66
N SER A 286 -5.19 9.02 5.12
CA SER A 286 -5.73 9.97 6.10
C SER A 286 -4.97 9.91 7.42
N LYS A 287 -4.64 8.71 7.91
CA LYS A 287 -3.80 8.52 9.09
C LYS A 287 -2.39 9.04 8.90
N GLY A 288 -1.83 8.90 7.72
CA GLY A 288 -0.54 9.46 7.36
C GLY A 288 -0.52 11.00 7.45
N ILE A 289 -1.54 11.67 6.92
CA ILE A 289 -1.68 13.13 7.02
C ILE A 289 -1.88 13.59 8.49
N GLU A 290 -2.68 12.86 9.29
CA GLU A 290 -2.82 13.11 10.73
C GLU A 290 -1.47 13.02 11.46
N ALA A 291 -0.65 12.02 11.13
CA ALA A 291 0.68 11.84 11.71
C ALA A 291 1.64 12.97 11.33
N ILE A 292 1.63 13.42 10.07
CA ILE A 292 2.42 14.59 9.64
C ILE A 292 1.99 15.85 10.40
N ALA A 293 0.69 16.07 10.60
CA ALA A 293 0.18 17.19 11.38
C ALA A 293 0.67 17.16 12.83
N ALA A 294 0.63 16.00 13.48
CA ALA A 294 1.11 15.82 14.85
C ALA A 294 2.62 16.06 14.95
N TYR A 295 3.39 15.50 14.03
CA TYR A 295 4.84 15.66 13.98
C TYR A 295 5.24 17.13 13.76
N ALA A 296 4.61 17.83 12.84
CA ALA A 296 4.87 19.24 12.58
C ALA A 296 4.51 20.14 13.76
N LYS A 297 3.50 19.76 14.56
CA LYS A 297 3.04 20.52 15.73
C LYS A 297 3.99 20.40 16.93
N ASP A 298 4.42 19.21 17.27
CA ASP A 298 5.12 18.94 18.53
C ASP A 298 6.18 17.83 18.45
N GLY A 299 6.49 17.31 17.26
CA GLY A 299 7.47 16.24 17.04
C GLY A 299 6.96 14.84 17.37
N THR A 300 5.66 14.66 17.61
CA THR A 300 5.07 13.34 17.91
C THR A 300 5.15 12.44 16.68
N LYS A 301 5.84 11.31 16.81
CA LYS A 301 5.88 10.26 15.77
C LYS A 301 4.74 9.26 15.98
N PRO A 302 4.21 8.67 14.89
CA PRO A 302 3.21 7.62 15.01
C PRO A 302 3.79 6.36 15.66
N GLU A 303 2.93 5.57 16.30
CA GLU A 303 3.28 4.30 16.93
C GLU A 303 2.72 3.13 16.13
N ALA A 304 3.45 2.01 16.13
CA ALA A 304 3.01 0.77 15.52
C ALA A 304 1.83 0.16 16.32
N THR A 305 1.03 -0.66 15.65
CA THR A 305 0.01 -1.47 16.31
C THR A 305 0.67 -2.46 17.29
N GLU A 306 0.08 -2.66 18.45
CA GLU A 306 0.63 -3.56 19.47
C GLU A 306 0.93 -4.95 18.90
N GLY A 307 2.18 -5.40 19.07
CA GLY A 307 2.67 -6.69 18.58
C GLY A 307 3.08 -6.69 17.10
N LYS A 308 3.11 -5.53 16.44
CA LYS A 308 3.56 -5.36 15.05
C LYS A 308 4.65 -4.28 14.96
N ASP A 309 5.38 -4.27 13.85
CA ASP A 309 6.38 -3.25 13.50
C ASP A 309 5.81 -2.17 12.54
N PHE A 310 4.50 -2.20 12.26
CA PHE A 310 3.76 -1.25 11.45
C PHE A 310 2.39 -0.89 12.07
N PHE A 311 1.79 0.19 11.59
CA PHE A 311 0.41 0.54 11.92
C PHE A 311 -0.54 -0.24 11.00
N ASP A 312 -1.27 -1.21 11.57
CA ASP A 312 -2.20 -2.06 10.85
C ASP A 312 -3.54 -1.33 10.62
N THR A 313 -3.88 -1.13 9.36
CA THR A 313 -5.15 -0.53 8.96
C THR A 313 -6.29 -1.52 8.84
N GLY A 314 -6.01 -2.80 9.09
CA GLY A 314 -6.99 -3.88 9.04
C GLY A 314 -7.06 -4.60 7.70
N VAL A 315 -7.66 -5.78 7.73
CA VAL A 315 -8.00 -6.61 6.58
C VAL A 315 -9.25 -7.43 6.86
N ALA A 316 -10.11 -7.60 5.89
CA ALA A 316 -11.26 -8.50 5.95
C ALA A 316 -11.36 -9.34 4.68
N LEU A 317 -11.55 -10.64 4.82
CA LEU A 317 -11.87 -11.50 3.68
C LEU A 317 -13.34 -11.28 3.28
N VAL A 318 -13.58 -10.93 2.03
CA VAL A 318 -14.92 -10.77 1.47
C VAL A 318 -15.22 -11.96 0.56
N THR A 319 -16.35 -12.61 0.80
CA THR A 319 -16.86 -13.70 -0.05
C THR A 319 -18.37 -13.88 0.16
N ASP A 320 -19.09 -14.36 -0.84
CA ASP A 320 -20.48 -14.81 -0.73
C ASP A 320 -20.61 -16.30 -0.36
N GLN A 321 -19.46 -17.00 -0.25
CA GLN A 321 -19.37 -18.42 0.03
C GLN A 321 -18.44 -18.69 1.22
N PRO A 322 -18.88 -18.37 2.45
CA PRO A 322 -18.06 -18.55 3.64
C PRO A 322 -17.60 -20.00 3.79
N ALA A 323 -16.39 -20.20 4.29
CA ALA A 323 -15.80 -21.50 4.54
C ALA A 323 -15.62 -21.73 6.05
N ASP A 324 -15.85 -22.97 6.50
CA ASP A 324 -15.70 -23.33 7.91
C ASP A 324 -14.26 -23.06 8.41
N GLY A 325 -14.15 -22.34 9.52
CA GLY A 325 -12.87 -22.02 10.14
C GLY A 325 -12.11 -20.84 9.52
N VAL A 326 -12.66 -20.20 8.46
CA VAL A 326 -12.09 -19.00 7.84
C VAL A 326 -12.98 -17.81 8.12
N GLU A 327 -12.44 -16.82 8.84
CA GLU A 327 -13.16 -15.58 9.15
C GLU A 327 -13.40 -14.79 7.86
N SER A 328 -14.63 -14.41 7.60
CA SER A 328 -15.00 -13.63 6.41
C SER A 328 -16.23 -12.77 6.66
N ILE A 329 -16.39 -11.72 5.86
CA ILE A 329 -17.60 -10.90 5.77
C ILE A 329 -18.33 -11.17 4.46
N SER A 330 -19.62 -10.88 4.45
CA SER A 330 -20.44 -11.02 3.25
C SER A 330 -20.11 -9.96 2.18
N VAL A 331 -20.51 -10.20 0.94
CA VAL A 331 -20.41 -9.19 -0.14
C VAL A 331 -21.18 -7.93 0.23
N GLU A 332 -22.36 -8.03 0.88
CA GLU A 332 -23.14 -6.86 1.33
C GLU A 332 -22.34 -6.01 2.32
N GLU A 333 -21.69 -6.64 3.30
CA GLU A 333 -20.82 -5.92 4.26
C GLU A 333 -19.59 -5.34 3.55
N GLY A 334 -18.96 -6.10 2.66
CA GLY A 334 -17.83 -5.66 1.86
C GLY A 334 -18.17 -4.43 0.99
N LEU A 335 -19.36 -4.39 0.37
CA LEU A 335 -19.84 -3.25 -0.40
C LEU A 335 -20.09 -1.99 0.46
N ASN A 336 -20.39 -2.15 1.76
CA ASN A 336 -20.53 -1.01 2.66
C ASN A 336 -19.16 -0.45 3.11
N LEU A 337 -18.09 -1.21 2.96
CA LEU A 337 -16.73 -0.87 3.39
C LEU A 337 -15.79 -0.58 2.21
N CYS A 338 -16.21 -0.94 0.99
CA CYS A 338 -15.38 -0.82 -0.21
C CYS A 338 -15.12 0.65 -0.58
N TRP A 339 -14.16 0.80 -1.45
CA TRP A 339 -13.72 2.08 -2.02
C TRP A 339 -13.71 1.99 -3.56
N GLY A 340 -13.97 3.07 -4.25
CA GLY A 340 -13.95 3.10 -5.71
C GLY A 340 -15.22 3.59 -6.35
#